data_cdf7dc2d4552dd888f5ef7f9b4688715
#
_entry.id   cdf7dc2d4552dd888f5ef7f9b4688715
#
_cell.length_a   1.000
_cell.length_b   1.000
_cell.length_c   1.000
_cell.angle_alpha   90.00
_cell.angle_beta   90.00
_cell.angle_gamma   90.00
#
_symmetry.space_group_name_H-M   'P 1'
#
loop_
_entity.id
_entity.type
_entity.pdbx_description
1 polymer ?
#
loop_
_entity_poly.entity_id
_entity_poly.type
_entity_poly.pdbx_seq_one_letter_code
_entity_poly.pdbx_strand_id
1 'polypeptide(L)'
;MPWMNNMIILVYSGTSASSVRHDLGRADYSYYFILEKYLPTLHSLGEVRFVENPQVEVDAIYAEAMTNGDSAVFLSFTPPHNTAAALRCPTVCVMAWEFGSIPDEDWDGDNRSVNWVRAIREIGNVITISEYATRIIRRQVGSRVRVVTVPAPVDAADEAGAVVPGESRINQVSRPPLVFSAAVVDSWECDIDVERVTVRSPEAAGPKALDARWDGREVNWAFVSKGESAGQYLVGFYAEEHWGCWSRTSSPEIILPWRIDGEFEIELAMVGYGENQGRSIDIRIGDCSRTVVLPGAMTSVKLQYALAESANTIHFSGLIAVPLPGARDHRTLGLGLSKMALRPVVERERTQDTSSKPHPDPTDDSSGSVVSLQLEGTVYTTVLNPEDGRKNWKDIVTAFCWAFRDDAGKTLILKMSHHNKSVFMGDLLLLFSKLHPFCCRIVAIHGFLSAQQLRELVRATDFYVNASSAEGQCLPLLEFMVEGVPAIAPDHTAMENYISEENAFVVRSSLEPQAWPIDPRRAYRTTTQRISWDSLRQCFADSAGVKEGDPKRYLDMAGAAARIVGERYSSSMIQRDLAKFLRQVVKQCK
;
A
#
# COMPACT_ATOMS: atom_id res chain seq x y z
N MET A 1 -30.05 -6.97 26.08
CA MET A 1 -30.15 -5.64 26.68
C MET A 1 -31.29 -4.91 25.97
N PRO A 2 -32.41 -4.52 26.64
CA PRO A 2 -33.65 -4.12 25.94
C PRO A 2 -33.60 -2.85 25.09
N TRP A 3 -32.58 -1.99 25.24
CA TRP A 3 -32.46 -0.70 24.52
C TRP A 3 -31.59 -0.82 23.24
N MET A 4 -30.93 -1.96 23.00
CA MET A 4 -30.08 -2.19 21.83
C MET A 4 -30.88 -2.62 20.59
N ASN A 5 -32.13 -3.09 20.77
CA ASN A 5 -32.93 -3.58 19.66
C ASN A 5 -33.45 -2.49 18.70
N ASN A 6 -33.24 -1.20 19.04
CA ASN A 6 -33.75 -0.06 18.28
C ASN A 6 -32.64 0.99 18.00
N MET A 7 -31.37 0.58 17.89
CA MET A 7 -30.27 1.49 17.53
C MET A 7 -29.85 1.27 16.11
N ILE A 8 -29.93 2.33 15.30
CA ILE A 8 -29.41 2.37 13.93
C ILE A 8 -27.99 2.95 13.99
N ILE A 9 -27.03 2.23 13.43
CA ILE A 9 -25.62 2.62 13.36
C ILE A 9 -25.28 2.89 11.90
N LEU A 10 -25.16 4.16 11.55
CA LEU A 10 -24.75 4.59 10.22
C LEU A 10 -23.22 4.56 10.13
N VAL A 11 -22.69 3.97 9.08
CA VAL A 11 -21.23 3.84 8.89
C VAL A 11 -20.79 4.35 7.53
N TYR A 12 -19.61 4.97 7.50
CA TYR A 12 -18.97 5.49 6.31
C TYR A 12 -17.46 5.26 6.34
N SER A 13 -16.89 4.90 5.20
CA SER A 13 -15.46 4.93 4.92
C SER A 13 -15.23 5.43 3.50
N GLY A 14 -14.14 6.17 3.26
CA GLY A 14 -13.80 6.70 1.93
C GLY A 14 -13.45 5.61 0.90
N THR A 15 -13.13 4.39 1.36
CA THR A 15 -12.87 3.21 0.53
C THR A 15 -13.97 2.18 0.78
N SER A 16 -14.44 1.51 -0.27
CA SER A 16 -15.47 0.46 -0.23
C SER A 16 -14.91 -0.92 -0.55
N ALA A 17 -15.70 -1.98 -0.34
CA ALA A 17 -15.35 -3.35 -0.73
C ALA A 17 -15.06 -3.49 -2.24
N SER A 18 -15.72 -2.70 -3.08
CA SER A 18 -15.50 -2.70 -4.53
C SER A 18 -14.24 -1.94 -4.96
N SER A 19 -13.84 -0.90 -4.21
CA SER A 19 -12.68 -0.06 -4.56
C SER A 19 -11.38 -0.48 -3.87
N VAL A 20 -11.43 -1.26 -2.77
CA VAL A 20 -10.29 -1.57 -1.91
C VAL A 20 -9.07 -2.14 -2.64
N ARG A 21 -9.30 -2.95 -3.68
CA ARG A 21 -8.19 -3.54 -4.47
C ARG A 21 -7.45 -2.48 -5.30
N HIS A 22 -8.15 -1.49 -5.82
CA HIS A 22 -7.58 -0.35 -6.56
C HIS A 22 -6.98 0.72 -5.65
N ASP A 23 -7.46 0.80 -4.40
CA ASP A 23 -7.02 1.77 -3.41
C ASP A 23 -5.86 1.28 -2.53
N LEU A 24 -5.34 0.07 -2.79
CA LEU A 24 -4.20 -0.50 -2.07
C LEU A 24 -3.02 0.49 -2.05
N GLY A 25 -2.58 0.86 -0.84
CA GLY A 25 -1.47 1.78 -0.63
C GLY A 25 -1.82 3.26 -0.58
N ARG A 26 -3.07 3.67 -0.87
CA ARG A 26 -3.53 5.05 -0.66
C ARG A 26 -3.69 5.36 0.83
N ALA A 27 -3.62 6.65 1.19
CA ALA A 27 -3.63 7.08 2.59
C ALA A 27 -4.84 6.59 3.40
N ASP A 28 -6.03 6.55 2.76
CA ASP A 28 -7.30 6.27 3.44
C ASP A 28 -7.72 4.79 3.39
N TYR A 29 -7.04 3.94 2.62
CA TYR A 29 -7.45 2.54 2.47
C TYR A 29 -7.40 1.75 3.79
N SER A 30 -6.56 2.12 4.75
CA SER A 30 -6.45 1.48 6.05
C SER A 30 -7.73 1.62 6.89
N TYR A 31 -8.50 2.69 6.70
CA TYR A 31 -9.78 2.91 7.39
C TYR A 31 -10.84 1.87 7.00
N TYR A 32 -10.81 1.38 5.76
CA TYR A 32 -11.66 0.28 5.33
C TYR A 32 -11.41 -0.98 6.19
N PHE A 33 -10.16 -1.38 6.40
CA PHE A 33 -9.85 -2.55 7.23
C PHE A 33 -10.20 -2.35 8.70
N ILE A 34 -10.06 -1.12 9.21
CA ILE A 34 -10.52 -0.79 10.56
C ILE A 34 -12.04 -1.00 10.64
N LEU A 35 -12.82 -0.46 9.70
CA LEU A 35 -14.26 -0.65 9.63
C LEU A 35 -14.64 -2.13 9.54
N GLU A 36 -14.02 -2.90 8.66
CA GLU A 36 -14.23 -4.35 8.50
C GLU A 36 -14.08 -5.09 9.84
N LYS A 37 -13.04 -4.77 10.62
CA LYS A 37 -12.83 -5.36 11.94
C LYS A 37 -13.92 -4.97 12.95
N TYR A 38 -14.47 -3.76 12.84
CA TYR A 38 -15.56 -3.33 13.73
C TYR A 38 -16.93 -3.90 13.36
N LEU A 39 -17.18 -4.27 12.09
CA LEU A 39 -18.52 -4.67 11.61
C LEU A 39 -19.19 -5.76 12.47
N PRO A 40 -18.54 -6.90 12.82
CA PRO A 40 -19.17 -7.91 13.65
C PRO A 40 -19.64 -7.36 15.00
N THR A 41 -18.82 -6.52 15.62
CA THR A 41 -19.14 -5.85 16.88
C THR A 41 -20.30 -4.86 16.70
N LEU A 42 -20.30 -4.05 15.65
CA LEU A 42 -21.36 -3.08 15.36
C LEU A 42 -22.71 -3.78 15.12
N HIS A 43 -22.74 -4.85 14.33
CA HIS A 43 -23.93 -5.67 14.10
C HIS A 43 -24.52 -6.27 15.38
N SER A 44 -23.67 -6.57 16.37
CA SER A 44 -24.13 -7.06 17.68
C SER A 44 -24.74 -5.95 18.55
N LEU A 45 -24.49 -4.68 18.22
CA LEU A 45 -24.95 -3.51 18.98
C LEU A 45 -26.19 -2.84 18.38
N GLY A 46 -26.50 -3.06 17.11
CA GLY A 46 -27.63 -2.44 16.45
C GLY A 46 -27.73 -2.79 14.97
N GLU A 47 -28.66 -2.16 14.27
CA GLU A 47 -28.81 -2.24 12.82
C GLU A 47 -27.74 -1.38 12.16
N VAL A 48 -26.85 -1.98 11.38
CA VAL A 48 -25.77 -1.27 10.66
C VAL A 48 -26.23 -0.93 9.26
N ARG A 49 -26.18 0.36 8.90
CA ARG A 49 -26.47 0.86 7.55
C ARG A 49 -25.26 1.62 7.00
N PHE A 50 -24.82 1.25 5.80
CA PHE A 50 -23.78 1.99 5.06
C PHE A 50 -24.40 3.21 4.40
N VAL A 51 -23.67 4.33 4.42
CA VAL A 51 -24.03 5.56 3.71
C VAL A 51 -22.94 5.88 2.68
N GLU A 52 -23.34 6.36 1.51
CA GLU A 52 -22.40 6.74 0.43
C GLU A 52 -22.08 8.23 0.47
N ASN A 53 -23.10 9.05 0.72
CA ASN A 53 -22.97 10.50 0.85
C ASN A 53 -23.44 10.98 2.23
N PRO A 54 -22.57 10.98 3.26
CA PRO A 54 -22.97 11.29 4.64
C PRO A 54 -23.65 12.66 4.79
N GLN A 55 -23.21 13.66 4.01
CA GLN A 55 -23.76 15.02 4.11
C GLN A 55 -25.23 15.12 3.68
N VAL A 56 -25.68 14.17 2.84
CA VAL A 56 -27.05 14.15 2.27
C VAL A 56 -27.93 13.15 3.03
N GLU A 57 -27.41 11.97 3.33
CA GLU A 57 -28.19 10.81 3.77
C GLU A 57 -28.37 10.75 5.28
N VAL A 58 -27.32 11.11 6.06
CA VAL A 58 -27.29 10.83 7.51
C VAL A 58 -28.44 11.53 8.25
N ASP A 59 -28.67 12.82 8.01
CA ASP A 59 -29.71 13.56 8.71
C ASP A 59 -31.15 13.16 8.28
N ALA A 60 -31.32 12.67 7.06
CA ALA A 60 -32.60 12.14 6.58
C ALA A 60 -32.95 10.82 7.31
N ILE A 61 -32.00 9.89 7.36
CA ILE A 61 -32.17 8.62 8.09
C ILE A 61 -32.34 8.85 9.60
N TYR A 62 -31.61 9.81 10.17
CA TYR A 62 -31.75 10.18 11.58
C TYR A 62 -33.15 10.71 11.89
N ALA A 63 -33.71 11.59 11.05
CA ALA A 63 -35.04 12.13 11.22
C ALA A 63 -36.14 11.05 11.15
N GLU A 64 -36.00 10.08 10.24
CA GLU A 64 -36.87 8.91 10.13
C GLU A 64 -36.80 8.06 11.39
N ALA A 65 -35.58 7.72 11.86
CA ALA A 65 -35.36 6.95 13.09
C ALA A 65 -36.03 7.61 14.32
N MET A 66 -35.84 8.91 14.47
CA MET A 66 -36.44 9.67 15.58
C MET A 66 -37.96 9.66 15.51
N THR A 67 -38.56 9.70 14.32
CA THR A 67 -40.01 9.62 14.13
C THR A 67 -40.55 8.24 14.54
N ASN A 68 -39.79 7.19 14.33
CA ASN A 68 -40.12 5.81 14.66
C ASN A 68 -39.84 5.49 16.15
N GLY A 69 -39.26 6.43 16.90
CA GLY A 69 -38.87 6.22 18.32
C GLY A 69 -37.56 5.45 18.49
N ASP A 70 -36.80 5.24 17.39
CA ASP A 70 -35.49 4.63 17.38
C ASP A 70 -34.40 5.62 17.77
N SER A 71 -33.20 5.12 18.02
CA SER A 71 -31.99 5.94 18.20
C SER A 71 -31.06 5.72 17.05
N ALA A 72 -30.37 6.77 16.59
CA ALA A 72 -29.33 6.61 15.55
C ALA A 72 -28.03 7.32 15.93
N VAL A 73 -26.92 6.81 15.42
CA VAL A 73 -25.57 7.37 15.56
C VAL A 73 -24.81 7.17 14.26
N PHE A 74 -24.01 8.15 13.87
CA PHE A 74 -23.16 8.08 12.69
C PHE A 74 -21.69 7.91 13.07
N LEU A 75 -21.03 6.86 12.56
CA LEU A 75 -19.61 6.57 12.72
C LEU A 75 -18.89 6.76 11.39
N SER A 76 -18.01 7.76 11.32
CA SER A 76 -17.16 8.02 10.16
C SER A 76 -15.78 7.43 10.38
N PHE A 77 -15.41 6.42 9.61
CA PHE A 77 -14.07 5.81 9.59
C PHE A 77 -13.21 6.56 8.57
N THR A 78 -12.77 7.76 8.95
CA THR A 78 -12.05 8.68 8.07
C THR A 78 -11.10 9.56 8.89
N PRO A 79 -10.11 10.22 8.25
CA PRO A 79 -9.43 11.36 8.85
C PRO A 79 -10.44 12.44 9.28
N PRO A 80 -10.16 13.22 10.34
CA PRO A 80 -11.14 14.18 10.91
C PRO A 80 -11.70 15.19 9.89
N HIS A 81 -10.89 15.63 8.93
CA HIS A 81 -11.31 16.61 7.92
C HIS A 81 -12.29 16.02 6.88
N ASN A 82 -12.31 14.70 6.72
CA ASN A 82 -13.24 13.98 5.82
C ASN A 82 -14.52 13.53 6.52
N THR A 83 -14.59 13.66 7.86
CA THR A 83 -15.83 13.39 8.61
C THR A 83 -16.86 14.48 8.34
N ALA A 84 -18.09 14.13 7.93
CA ALA A 84 -19.16 15.09 7.72
C ALA A 84 -19.43 15.89 9.00
N ALA A 85 -19.52 17.20 8.89
CA ALA A 85 -19.72 18.11 10.00
C ALA A 85 -21.10 18.77 9.98
N ALA A 86 -21.49 19.37 11.11
CA ALA A 86 -22.76 20.10 11.28
C ALA A 86 -24.02 19.24 11.03
N LEU A 87 -23.92 17.93 11.24
CA LEU A 87 -25.06 17.02 11.19
C LEU A 87 -25.89 17.10 12.48
N ARG A 88 -27.19 16.88 12.35
CA ARG A 88 -28.10 16.73 13.53
C ARG A 88 -27.94 15.36 14.18
N CYS A 89 -27.63 14.35 13.40
CA CYS A 89 -27.30 13.02 13.90
C CYS A 89 -26.05 13.06 14.77
N PRO A 90 -26.06 12.45 15.98
CA PRO A 90 -24.85 12.28 16.78
C PRO A 90 -23.73 11.64 15.95
N THR A 91 -22.64 12.38 15.75
CA THR A 91 -21.54 11.99 14.88
C THR A 91 -20.29 11.64 15.69
N VAL A 92 -19.62 10.56 15.30
CA VAL A 92 -18.37 10.08 15.89
C VAL A 92 -17.35 9.92 14.78
N CYS A 93 -16.19 10.58 14.90
CA CYS A 93 -15.02 10.31 14.05
C CYS A 93 -14.25 9.14 14.64
N VAL A 94 -14.08 8.07 13.87
CA VAL A 94 -13.20 6.92 14.20
C VAL A 94 -11.91 7.09 13.42
N MET A 95 -10.81 7.38 14.13
CA MET A 95 -9.55 7.73 13.47
C MET A 95 -8.35 6.99 14.01
N ALA A 96 -7.39 6.76 13.12
CA ALA A 96 -6.03 6.33 13.44
C ALA A 96 -5.09 7.54 13.45
N TRP A 97 -4.12 7.54 14.36
CA TRP A 97 -3.05 8.53 14.38
C TRP A 97 -1.81 7.99 15.10
N GLU A 98 -0.64 8.30 14.58
CA GLU A 98 0.62 7.72 15.02
C GLU A 98 1.71 8.73 15.37
N PHE A 99 1.52 10.03 15.09
CA PHE A 99 2.54 11.07 15.33
C PHE A 99 2.35 11.74 16.68
N GLY A 100 3.39 12.43 17.17
CA GLY A 100 3.42 13.08 18.48
C GLY A 100 2.51 14.31 18.66
N SER A 101 1.91 14.82 17.58
CA SER A 101 0.89 15.87 17.57
C SER A 101 -0.02 15.74 16.38
N ILE A 102 -1.25 16.27 16.44
CA ILE A 102 -2.14 16.42 15.28
C ILE A 102 -2.02 17.84 14.70
N PRO A 103 -2.31 18.02 13.38
CA PRO A 103 -2.27 19.33 12.73
C PRO A 103 -3.18 20.36 13.42
N ASP A 104 -2.63 21.49 13.81
CA ASP A 104 -3.32 22.58 14.51
C ASP A 104 -3.04 23.97 13.93
N GLU A 105 -2.35 24.05 12.79
CA GLU A 105 -2.02 25.27 12.08
C GLU A 105 -2.96 25.52 10.90
N ASP A 106 -3.26 26.78 10.62
CA ASP A 106 -4.07 27.24 9.48
C ASP A 106 -3.16 27.73 8.34
N TRP A 107 -2.35 26.82 7.74
CA TRP A 107 -1.45 27.22 6.65
C TRP A 107 -2.12 27.36 5.28
N ASP A 108 -3.39 27.04 5.17
CA ASP A 108 -4.23 27.18 3.97
C ASP A 108 -5.52 27.93 4.30
N GLY A 109 -5.38 29.09 4.94
CA GLY A 109 -6.47 29.91 5.42
C GLY A 109 -7.35 29.19 6.45
N ASP A 110 -8.68 29.36 6.34
CA ASP A 110 -9.65 28.71 7.21
C ASP A 110 -10.03 27.28 6.79
N ASN A 111 -9.18 26.60 6.05
CA ASN A 111 -9.44 25.28 5.51
C ASN A 111 -9.44 24.21 6.62
N ARG A 112 -10.58 23.56 6.84
CA ARG A 112 -10.76 22.47 7.81
C ARG A 112 -9.83 21.28 7.52
N SER A 113 -9.48 21.04 6.25
CA SER A 113 -8.66 19.90 5.84
C SER A 113 -7.22 19.96 6.38
N VAL A 114 -6.74 21.12 6.78
CA VAL A 114 -5.39 21.30 7.34
C VAL A 114 -5.38 21.42 8.86
N ASN A 115 -6.45 21.94 9.48
CA ASN A 115 -6.53 22.09 10.93
C ASN A 115 -7.43 20.99 11.57
N TRP A 116 -6.82 19.89 11.97
CA TRP A 116 -7.55 18.77 12.56
C TRP A 116 -8.06 19.06 13.95
N VAL A 117 -7.38 19.92 14.72
CA VAL A 117 -7.87 20.35 16.04
C VAL A 117 -9.23 21.06 15.90
N ARG A 118 -9.38 21.92 14.89
CA ARG A 118 -10.67 22.57 14.57
C ARG A 118 -11.72 21.53 14.18
N ALA A 119 -11.41 20.66 13.21
CA ALA A 119 -12.33 19.62 12.75
C ALA A 119 -12.84 18.73 13.89
N ILE A 120 -11.95 18.28 14.77
CA ILE A 120 -12.29 17.44 15.92
C ILE A 120 -13.16 18.21 16.94
N ARG A 121 -12.90 19.49 17.18
CA ARG A 121 -13.72 20.31 18.08
C ARG A 121 -15.14 20.52 17.56
N GLU A 122 -15.32 20.61 16.24
CA GLU A 122 -16.65 20.68 15.60
C GLU A 122 -17.41 19.36 15.72
N ILE A 123 -16.74 18.22 15.55
CA ILE A 123 -17.35 16.88 15.67
C ILE A 123 -17.74 16.57 17.13
N GLY A 124 -16.89 16.89 18.07
CA GLY A 124 -17.13 16.73 19.52
C GLY A 124 -16.97 15.32 20.09
N ASN A 125 -17.07 14.25 19.26
CA ASN A 125 -16.90 12.86 19.70
C ASN A 125 -15.88 12.14 18.79
N VAL A 126 -14.87 11.53 19.41
CA VAL A 126 -13.80 10.83 18.68
C VAL A 126 -13.52 9.48 19.33
N ILE A 127 -13.45 8.46 18.52
CA ILE A 127 -12.84 7.18 18.84
C ILE A 127 -11.46 7.16 18.21
N THR A 128 -10.45 6.82 18.99
CA THR A 128 -9.10 6.50 18.48
C THR A 128 -8.83 5.02 18.69
N ILE A 129 -8.01 4.44 17.84
CA ILE A 129 -7.69 3.01 17.88
C ILE A 129 -6.48 2.67 18.78
N SER A 130 -5.90 3.66 19.46
CA SER A 130 -4.81 3.44 20.43
C SER A 130 -4.84 4.45 21.57
N GLU A 131 -4.32 4.05 22.73
CA GLU A 131 -4.16 4.95 23.87
C GLU A 131 -3.17 6.08 23.58
N TYR A 132 -2.16 5.79 22.78
CA TYR A 132 -1.20 6.81 22.32
C TYR A 132 -1.92 7.95 21.60
N ALA A 133 -2.71 7.63 20.57
CA ALA A 133 -3.48 8.63 19.84
C ALA A 133 -4.49 9.39 20.75
N THR A 134 -5.18 8.67 21.63
CA THR A 134 -6.07 9.30 22.62
C THR A 134 -5.35 10.35 23.46
N ARG A 135 -4.17 10.01 23.98
CA ARG A 135 -3.35 10.88 24.82
C ARG A 135 -2.90 12.13 24.07
N ILE A 136 -2.44 11.95 22.82
CA ILE A 136 -2.00 13.05 21.95
C ILE A 136 -3.16 14.00 21.65
N ILE A 137 -4.30 13.48 21.20
CA ILE A 137 -5.45 14.27 20.79
C ILE A 137 -6.03 15.03 21.98
N ARG A 138 -6.25 14.37 23.13
CA ARG A 138 -6.79 15.04 24.34
C ARG A 138 -5.98 16.25 24.77
N ARG A 139 -4.64 16.20 24.65
CA ARG A 139 -3.75 17.32 24.99
C ARG A 139 -4.01 18.56 24.12
N GLN A 140 -4.37 18.39 22.85
CA GLN A 140 -4.53 19.49 21.90
C GLN A 140 -5.97 19.99 21.78
N VAL A 141 -6.99 19.11 21.89
CA VAL A 141 -8.38 19.51 21.69
C VAL A 141 -9.06 20.01 22.96
N GLY A 142 -8.55 19.66 24.14
CA GLY A 142 -9.10 20.06 25.45
C GLY A 142 -10.30 19.20 25.89
N SER A 143 -10.87 19.53 27.06
CA SER A 143 -11.87 18.70 27.75
C SER A 143 -13.28 18.75 27.17
N ARG A 144 -13.57 19.68 26.26
CA ARG A 144 -14.92 19.80 25.64
C ARG A 144 -15.17 18.69 24.60
N VAL A 145 -14.11 18.10 24.05
CA VAL A 145 -14.20 16.99 23.11
C VAL A 145 -14.13 15.67 23.85
N ARG A 146 -15.04 14.76 23.55
CA ARG A 146 -15.00 13.42 24.09
C ARG A 146 -14.12 12.53 23.23
N VAL A 147 -12.95 12.18 23.71
CA VAL A 147 -12.00 11.30 23.04
C VAL A 147 -11.87 10.02 23.84
N VAL A 148 -12.10 8.86 23.23
CA VAL A 148 -11.96 7.55 23.86
C VAL A 148 -11.11 6.61 23.02
N THR A 149 -10.44 5.68 23.70
CA THR A 149 -9.74 4.58 23.03
C THR A 149 -10.70 3.42 22.88
N VAL A 150 -10.95 3.01 21.65
CA VAL A 150 -11.61 1.75 21.32
C VAL A 150 -10.81 1.17 20.15
N PRO A 151 -9.91 0.20 20.37
CA PRO A 151 -9.11 -0.40 19.31
C PRO A 151 -9.97 -1.18 18.32
N ALA A 152 -9.47 -1.36 17.09
CA ALA A 152 -10.08 -2.31 16.18
C ALA A 152 -9.89 -3.74 16.71
N PRO A 153 -10.96 -4.56 16.78
CA PRO A 153 -10.88 -5.89 17.37
C PRO A 153 -10.03 -6.84 16.54
N VAL A 154 -9.33 -7.74 17.22
CA VAL A 154 -8.52 -8.81 16.62
C VAL A 154 -8.78 -10.09 17.42
N ASP A 155 -9.40 -11.07 16.78
CA ASP A 155 -9.67 -12.38 17.37
C ASP A 155 -8.82 -13.44 16.68
N ALA A 156 -8.49 -14.51 17.41
CA ALA A 156 -7.89 -15.70 16.81
C ALA A 156 -8.87 -16.33 15.80
N ALA A 157 -8.36 -17.00 14.80
CA ALA A 157 -9.20 -17.78 13.90
C ALA A 157 -9.87 -18.92 14.68
N ASP A 158 -11.22 -19.02 14.58
CA ASP A 158 -12.01 -20.09 15.21
C ASP A 158 -11.67 -21.44 14.55
N GLU A 159 -10.62 -22.11 15.02
CA GLU A 159 -10.41 -23.54 14.75
C GLU A 159 -10.59 -24.31 16.06
N ALA A 160 -11.60 -25.17 16.07
CA ALA A 160 -11.90 -26.09 17.17
C ALA A 160 -10.71 -27.05 17.38
N GLY A 161 -9.88 -26.74 18.36
CA GLY A 161 -8.78 -27.58 18.80
C GLY A 161 -7.73 -26.73 19.49
N ALA A 162 -7.64 -26.84 20.81
CA ALA A 162 -6.67 -26.13 21.62
C ALA A 162 -5.22 -26.60 21.32
N VAL A 163 -4.67 -26.10 20.20
CA VAL A 163 -3.22 -26.20 19.95
C VAL A 163 -2.56 -25.10 20.79
N VAL A 164 -1.55 -25.48 21.57
CA VAL A 164 -0.76 -24.51 22.32
C VAL A 164 -0.13 -23.52 21.30
N PRO A 165 -0.34 -22.20 21.46
CA PRO A 165 0.23 -21.24 20.54
C PRO A 165 1.73 -21.45 20.33
N GLY A 166 2.17 -21.55 19.08
CA GLY A 166 3.59 -21.76 18.72
C GLY A 166 4.08 -23.21 18.70
N GLU A 167 3.36 -24.18 19.26
CA GLU A 167 3.84 -25.58 19.36
C GLU A 167 4.01 -26.23 17.97
N SER A 168 3.10 -25.97 17.04
CA SER A 168 3.20 -26.44 15.67
C SER A 168 4.42 -25.89 14.92
N ARG A 169 4.94 -24.73 15.32
CA ARG A 169 6.08 -24.05 14.66
C ARG A 169 7.45 -24.56 15.11
N ILE A 170 7.55 -25.16 16.31
CA ILE A 170 8.84 -25.70 16.81
C ILE A 170 9.21 -26.97 16.08
N ASN A 171 8.23 -27.83 15.79
CA ASN A 171 8.45 -29.17 15.24
C ASN A 171 8.27 -29.26 13.72
N GLN A 172 8.04 -28.14 13.03
CA GLN A 172 7.83 -28.13 11.58
C GLN A 172 9.16 -28.28 10.83
N VAL A 173 9.47 -29.51 10.43
CA VAL A 173 10.60 -29.82 9.53
C VAL A 173 10.27 -29.41 8.08
N SER A 174 9.01 -29.49 7.67
CA SER A 174 8.53 -29.00 6.37
C SER A 174 7.16 -28.35 6.53
N ARG A 175 6.95 -27.22 5.84
CA ARG A 175 5.68 -26.53 5.78
C ARG A 175 4.95 -26.87 4.49
N PRO A 176 3.60 -26.88 4.47
CA PRO A 176 2.88 -26.93 3.21
C PRO A 176 3.27 -25.72 2.35
N PRO A 177 3.36 -25.88 1.02
CA PRO A 177 3.68 -24.78 0.14
C PRO A 177 2.61 -23.69 0.23
N LEU A 178 3.02 -22.43 0.26
CA LEU A 178 2.12 -21.29 0.15
C LEU A 178 1.75 -21.09 -1.32
N VAL A 179 0.46 -21.00 -1.63
CA VAL A 179 -0.02 -20.85 -3.00
C VAL A 179 -0.71 -19.51 -3.16
N PHE A 180 -0.18 -18.66 -4.03
CA PHE A 180 -0.69 -17.31 -4.27
C PHE A 180 -0.95 -17.07 -5.76
N SER A 181 -1.99 -16.29 -6.07
CA SER A 181 -2.15 -15.59 -7.34
C SER A 181 -1.60 -14.16 -7.15
N ALA A 182 -0.28 -14.04 -7.10
CA ALA A 182 0.40 -12.78 -6.79
C ALA A 182 1.74 -12.71 -7.54
N ALA A 183 2.26 -11.50 -7.75
CA ALA A 183 3.62 -11.35 -8.24
C ALA A 183 4.61 -11.64 -7.08
N VAL A 184 5.56 -12.52 -7.31
CA VAL A 184 6.59 -12.91 -6.34
C VAL A 184 7.97 -12.59 -6.89
N VAL A 185 8.81 -11.98 -6.06
CA VAL A 185 10.25 -11.79 -6.32
C VAL A 185 11.00 -12.55 -5.25
N ASP A 186 11.79 -13.51 -5.67
CA ASP A 186 12.60 -14.35 -4.81
C ASP A 186 14.09 -14.08 -5.06
N SER A 187 14.83 -13.72 -4.01
CA SER A 187 16.26 -13.43 -4.13
C SER A 187 17.09 -14.61 -4.65
N TRP A 188 16.63 -15.84 -4.45
CA TRP A 188 17.30 -17.04 -4.96
C TRP A 188 17.11 -17.27 -6.46
N GLU A 189 16.04 -16.68 -7.04
CA GLU A 189 15.74 -16.75 -8.48
C GLU A 189 16.26 -15.53 -9.24
N CYS A 190 16.75 -14.49 -8.54
CA CYS A 190 17.30 -13.30 -9.16
C CYS A 190 18.74 -13.53 -9.61
N ASP A 191 19.00 -13.35 -10.91
CA ASP A 191 20.38 -13.29 -11.45
C ASP A 191 20.96 -11.91 -11.13
N ILE A 192 21.84 -11.84 -10.10
CA ILE A 192 22.46 -10.61 -9.62
C ILE A 192 23.89 -10.53 -10.15
N ASP A 193 24.12 -9.77 -11.21
CA ASP A 193 25.46 -9.50 -11.74
C ASP A 193 26.14 -8.38 -10.94
N VAL A 194 27.05 -8.75 -10.04
CA VAL A 194 27.79 -7.85 -9.14
C VAL A 194 28.84 -7.02 -9.89
N GLU A 195 29.39 -7.53 -10.99
CA GLU A 195 30.49 -6.86 -11.71
C GLU A 195 29.99 -5.67 -12.54
N ARG A 196 28.71 -5.63 -12.87
CA ARG A 196 28.11 -4.58 -13.70
C ARG A 196 27.03 -3.81 -12.99
N VAL A 197 26.85 -3.61 -11.81
CA VAL A 197 25.79 -2.79 -11.13
C VAL A 197 24.46 -2.65 -11.94
N THR A 198 24.22 -3.59 -12.83
CA THR A 198 23.00 -3.72 -13.62
C THR A 198 22.28 -4.95 -13.12
N VAL A 199 21.37 -4.72 -12.19
CA VAL A 199 20.38 -5.74 -11.86
C VAL A 199 19.61 -6.01 -13.14
N ARG A 200 19.87 -7.15 -13.77
CA ARG A 200 18.96 -7.68 -14.76
C ARG A 200 17.78 -8.27 -14.00
N SER A 201 16.76 -7.44 -13.75
CA SER A 201 15.44 -7.98 -13.46
C SER A 201 15.09 -8.99 -14.57
N PRO A 202 14.48 -10.15 -14.28
CA PRO A 202 13.78 -10.93 -15.28
C PRO A 202 12.74 -10.09 -16.06
N GLU A 203 12.29 -8.95 -15.48
CA GLU A 203 11.43 -7.94 -16.10
C GLU A 203 12.19 -6.77 -16.75
N ALA A 204 13.51 -6.63 -16.55
CA ALA A 204 14.38 -5.72 -17.32
C ALA A 204 14.86 -6.34 -18.64
N ALA A 205 14.64 -7.60 -18.91
CA ALA A 205 14.22 -8.02 -20.21
C ALA A 205 12.88 -7.32 -20.38
N GLY A 206 12.81 -6.25 -21.16
CA GLY A 206 11.59 -5.54 -21.47
C GLY A 206 10.44 -6.51 -21.68
N PRO A 207 9.19 -6.10 -21.56
CA PRO A 207 8.07 -7.00 -21.53
C PRO A 207 8.33 -8.11 -22.51
N LYS A 208 8.44 -9.37 -22.03
CA LYS A 208 8.69 -10.52 -22.92
C LYS A 208 7.68 -10.33 -24.01
N ALA A 209 8.16 -10.08 -25.24
CA ALA A 209 7.29 -10.00 -26.38
C ALA A 209 6.49 -11.29 -26.31
N LEU A 210 5.27 -11.20 -25.82
CA LEU A 210 4.32 -12.28 -25.98
C LEU A 210 4.36 -12.53 -27.49
N ASP A 211 4.39 -13.77 -27.95
CA ASP A 211 4.23 -14.12 -29.36
C ASP A 211 2.85 -13.67 -29.91
N ALA A 212 2.12 -12.90 -29.09
CA ALA A 212 0.86 -12.27 -29.42
C ALA A 212 1.10 -11.18 -30.47
N ARG A 213 0.28 -11.20 -31.53
CA ARG A 213 0.18 -10.11 -32.50
C ARG A 213 -0.88 -9.12 -32.07
N TRP A 214 -0.68 -7.86 -32.43
CA TRP A 214 -1.69 -6.82 -32.25
C TRP A 214 -2.98 -7.19 -33.00
N ASP A 215 -4.11 -7.08 -32.32
CA ASP A 215 -5.43 -7.48 -32.85
C ASP A 215 -6.09 -6.39 -33.73
N GLY A 216 -5.39 -5.32 -34.01
CA GLY A 216 -5.88 -4.22 -34.84
C GLY A 216 -6.83 -3.26 -34.12
N ARG A 217 -7.04 -3.40 -32.81
CA ARG A 217 -7.84 -2.44 -32.04
C ARG A 217 -7.03 -1.18 -31.73
N GLU A 218 -7.75 -0.04 -31.67
CA GLU A 218 -7.13 1.21 -31.23
C GLU A 218 -6.61 1.09 -29.81
N VAL A 219 -5.35 1.50 -29.60
CA VAL A 219 -4.69 1.54 -28.29
C VAL A 219 -4.37 3.00 -27.97
N ASN A 220 -4.69 3.43 -26.75
CA ASN A 220 -4.39 4.76 -26.26
C ASN A 220 -3.62 4.64 -24.94
N TRP A 221 -2.37 5.06 -24.93
CA TRP A 221 -1.50 5.04 -23.76
C TRP A 221 -1.21 6.45 -23.27
N ALA A 222 -1.24 6.64 -21.95
CA ALA A 222 -0.75 7.82 -21.27
C ALA A 222 0.50 7.47 -20.45
N PHE A 223 1.49 8.37 -20.47
CA PHE A 223 2.75 8.23 -19.73
C PHE A 223 2.82 9.24 -18.59
N VAL A 224 1.81 9.24 -17.73
CA VAL A 224 1.61 10.23 -16.67
C VAL A 224 1.52 9.56 -15.29
N SER A 225 1.97 10.25 -14.24
CA SER A 225 2.01 9.71 -12.88
C SER A 225 0.64 9.52 -12.19
N LYS A 226 -0.47 9.85 -12.85
CA LYS A 226 -1.84 9.68 -12.33
C LYS A 226 -2.69 8.90 -13.33
N GLY A 227 -3.35 7.85 -12.85
CA GLY A 227 -4.21 6.98 -13.67
C GLY A 227 -3.48 5.71 -14.13
N GLU A 228 -4.02 5.03 -15.13
CA GLU A 228 -3.35 3.90 -15.78
C GLU A 228 -2.18 4.44 -16.63
N SER A 229 -0.95 4.24 -16.17
CA SER A 229 0.25 4.62 -16.91
C SER A 229 0.81 3.45 -17.69
N ALA A 230 1.23 3.72 -18.94
CA ALA A 230 1.97 2.80 -19.76
C ALA A 230 3.50 2.96 -19.62
N GLY A 231 3.99 3.63 -18.59
CA GLY A 231 5.41 3.88 -18.36
C GLY A 231 6.27 2.62 -18.22
N GLN A 232 5.68 1.51 -17.85
CA GLN A 232 6.32 0.19 -17.83
C GLN A 232 6.85 -0.27 -19.20
N TYR A 233 6.36 0.33 -20.29
CA TYR A 233 6.80 0.05 -21.66
C TYR A 233 7.91 0.99 -22.15
N LEU A 234 8.34 1.94 -21.32
CA LEU A 234 9.35 2.94 -21.64
C LEU A 234 10.74 2.49 -21.18
N VAL A 235 11.71 2.53 -22.09
CA VAL A 235 13.12 2.27 -21.81
C VAL A 235 13.94 3.52 -22.09
N GLY A 236 14.82 3.91 -21.17
CA GLY A 236 15.62 5.12 -21.31
C GLY A 236 14.89 6.42 -20.99
N PHE A 237 13.81 6.35 -20.22
CA PHE A 237 13.08 7.49 -19.68
C PHE A 237 13.27 7.61 -18.16
N TYR A 238 12.99 8.78 -17.61
CA TYR A 238 12.78 8.99 -16.17
C TYR A 238 11.38 8.54 -15.78
N ALA A 239 11.13 8.48 -14.46
CA ALA A 239 9.80 8.22 -13.94
C ALA A 239 8.79 9.29 -14.44
N GLU A 240 7.54 8.88 -14.60
CA GLU A 240 6.48 9.75 -15.10
C GLU A 240 6.18 10.88 -14.12
N GLU A 241 6.00 12.06 -14.67
CA GLU A 241 5.48 13.26 -14.00
C GLU A 241 3.98 13.43 -14.30
N HIS A 242 3.33 14.42 -13.70
CA HIS A 242 1.89 14.66 -13.90
C HIS A 242 1.46 14.95 -15.34
N TRP A 243 2.40 15.35 -16.22
CA TRP A 243 2.16 15.73 -17.62
C TRP A 243 2.72 14.72 -18.63
N GLY A 244 3.69 13.87 -18.23
CA GLY A 244 4.43 12.97 -19.10
C GLY A 244 5.75 12.54 -18.49
N CYS A 245 6.71 12.13 -19.31
CA CYS A 245 8.06 11.75 -18.88
C CYS A 245 9.13 12.26 -19.85
N TRP A 246 10.35 12.46 -19.33
CA TRP A 246 11.52 12.87 -20.11
C TRP A 246 12.43 11.69 -20.40
N SER A 247 12.97 11.60 -21.63
CA SER A 247 14.05 10.69 -21.91
C SER A 247 15.32 11.10 -21.17
N ARG A 248 16.04 10.10 -20.65
CA ARG A 248 17.34 10.24 -19.98
C ARG A 248 18.52 9.82 -20.86
N THR A 249 18.23 9.18 -21.98
CA THR A 249 19.22 8.70 -22.95
C THR A 249 19.01 9.38 -24.31
N SER A 250 20.02 9.30 -25.18
CA SER A 250 19.94 9.79 -26.57
C SER A 250 19.23 8.81 -27.51
N SER A 251 18.90 7.61 -27.03
CA SER A 251 18.23 6.56 -27.80
C SER A 251 17.20 5.84 -26.93
N PRO A 252 16.12 6.51 -26.48
CA PRO A 252 15.06 5.88 -25.72
C PRO A 252 14.18 5.00 -26.61
N GLU A 253 13.41 4.09 -25.99
CA GLU A 253 12.58 3.12 -26.69
C GLU A 253 11.21 2.98 -26.02
N ILE A 254 10.20 2.57 -26.83
CA ILE A 254 8.92 2.06 -26.33
C ILE A 254 8.84 0.59 -26.75
N ILE A 255 8.67 -0.32 -25.78
CA ILE A 255 8.55 -1.75 -26.05
C ILE A 255 7.07 -2.15 -25.94
N LEU A 256 6.49 -2.56 -27.06
CA LEU A 256 5.10 -2.98 -27.10
C LEU A 256 4.95 -4.40 -26.54
N PRO A 257 3.88 -4.71 -25.79
CA PRO A 257 3.64 -6.05 -25.25
C PRO A 257 3.21 -7.07 -26.31
N TRP A 258 3.05 -6.65 -27.57
CA TRP A 258 2.68 -7.47 -28.72
C TRP A 258 3.44 -7.02 -29.97
N ARG A 259 3.52 -7.90 -30.97
CA ARG A 259 4.12 -7.60 -32.25
C ARG A 259 3.10 -6.91 -33.17
N ILE A 260 3.55 -5.89 -33.89
CA ILE A 260 2.79 -5.16 -34.90
C ILE A 260 3.39 -5.42 -36.29
N ASP A 261 2.56 -5.59 -37.29
CA ASP A 261 2.91 -5.71 -38.70
C ASP A 261 1.84 -5.04 -39.58
N GLY A 262 2.07 -4.99 -40.90
CA GLY A 262 1.14 -4.37 -41.82
C GLY A 262 1.12 -2.83 -41.74
N GLU A 263 -0.02 -2.23 -42.13
CA GLU A 263 -0.19 -0.78 -42.18
C GLU A 263 -0.90 -0.26 -40.93
N PHE A 264 -0.30 0.73 -40.26
CA PHE A 264 -0.86 1.37 -39.06
C PHE A 264 -0.40 2.82 -38.91
N GLU A 265 -1.15 3.59 -38.11
CA GLU A 265 -0.83 4.96 -37.70
C GLU A 265 -0.43 4.97 -36.23
N ILE A 266 0.67 5.64 -35.90
CA ILE A 266 1.05 5.99 -34.52
C ILE A 266 0.91 7.50 -34.37
N GLU A 267 0.25 7.93 -33.29
CA GLU A 267 0.19 9.32 -32.84
C GLU A 267 0.95 9.46 -31.52
N LEU A 268 1.96 10.32 -31.49
CA LEU A 268 2.82 10.56 -30.33
C LEU A 268 2.69 12.03 -29.89
N ALA A 269 2.33 12.27 -28.63
CA ALA A 269 2.36 13.60 -28.05
C ALA A 269 3.75 13.86 -27.46
N MET A 270 4.53 14.72 -28.14
CA MET A 270 5.98 14.89 -27.90
C MET A 270 6.37 16.36 -27.76
N VAL A 271 7.52 16.59 -27.09
CA VAL A 271 8.20 17.89 -27.02
C VAL A 271 9.72 17.69 -26.92
N GLY A 272 10.51 18.55 -27.57
CA GLY A 272 11.96 18.59 -27.43
C GLY A 272 12.38 19.49 -26.25
N TYR A 273 13.43 19.10 -25.50
CA TYR A 273 14.03 19.94 -24.47
C TYR A 273 15.34 20.60 -24.97
N GLY A 274 15.50 21.90 -24.70
CA GLY A 274 16.73 22.64 -25.02
C GLY A 274 17.08 22.57 -26.51
N GLU A 275 18.30 22.11 -26.84
CA GLU A 275 18.79 21.97 -28.22
C GLU A 275 18.06 20.88 -29.03
N ASN A 276 17.17 20.11 -28.42
CA ASN A 276 16.32 19.16 -29.13
C ASN A 276 15.07 19.83 -29.73
N GLN A 277 14.74 21.07 -29.36
CA GLN A 277 13.65 21.84 -30.00
C GLN A 277 14.03 22.19 -31.44
N GLY A 278 13.18 21.82 -32.40
CA GLY A 278 13.45 21.99 -33.83
C GLY A 278 14.46 21.00 -34.43
N ARG A 279 14.98 20.05 -33.63
CA ARG A 279 15.92 19.03 -34.08
C ARG A 279 15.17 17.92 -34.80
N SER A 280 15.76 17.45 -35.92
CA SER A 280 15.29 16.26 -36.62
C SER A 280 15.75 15.01 -35.89
N ILE A 281 14.82 14.12 -35.58
CA ILE A 281 15.05 12.80 -34.96
C ILE A 281 14.44 11.73 -35.85
N ASP A 282 14.97 10.51 -35.77
CA ASP A 282 14.40 9.36 -36.45
C ASP A 282 13.63 8.48 -35.45
N ILE A 283 12.39 8.12 -35.84
CA ILE A 283 11.53 7.17 -35.12
C ILE A 283 11.45 5.91 -35.98
N ARG A 284 12.06 4.81 -35.51
CA ARG A 284 12.17 3.56 -36.24
C ARG A 284 11.34 2.46 -35.56
N ILE A 285 10.63 1.72 -36.42
CA ILE A 285 9.89 0.51 -36.02
C ILE A 285 10.24 -0.59 -37.03
N GLY A 286 10.85 -1.69 -36.55
CA GLY A 286 11.35 -2.73 -37.45
C GLY A 286 12.30 -2.16 -38.50
N ASP A 287 11.99 -2.39 -39.80
CA ASP A 287 12.72 -1.93 -40.96
C ASP A 287 12.31 -0.51 -41.44
N CYS A 288 11.23 0.05 -40.92
CA CYS A 288 10.70 1.38 -41.28
C CYS A 288 11.18 2.49 -40.36
N SER A 289 11.69 3.60 -40.92
CA SER A 289 12.06 4.82 -40.17
C SER A 289 11.30 6.03 -40.69
N ARG A 290 10.96 6.96 -39.78
CA ARG A 290 10.34 8.26 -40.08
C ARG A 290 11.10 9.36 -39.37
N THR A 291 11.52 10.38 -40.14
CA THR A 291 12.20 11.55 -39.58
C THR A 291 11.18 12.59 -39.17
N VAL A 292 11.26 13.10 -37.95
CA VAL A 292 10.35 14.08 -37.35
C VAL A 292 11.16 15.24 -36.78
N VAL A 293 10.69 16.46 -36.99
CA VAL A 293 11.23 17.64 -36.32
C VAL A 293 10.54 17.77 -34.96
N LEU A 294 11.32 17.70 -33.86
CA LEU A 294 10.77 17.79 -32.51
C LEU A 294 10.18 19.18 -32.23
N PRO A 295 8.91 19.26 -31.83
CA PRO A 295 8.28 20.53 -31.51
C PRO A 295 8.86 21.15 -30.24
N GLY A 296 8.81 22.49 -30.14
CA GLY A 296 9.21 23.24 -28.93
C GLY A 296 8.12 23.30 -27.86
N ALA A 297 6.91 22.83 -28.16
CA ALA A 297 5.79 22.68 -27.22
C ALA A 297 5.15 21.31 -27.42
N MET A 298 4.47 20.80 -26.38
CA MET A 298 3.79 19.49 -26.44
C MET A 298 2.82 19.44 -27.61
N THR A 299 3.10 18.59 -28.60
CA THR A 299 2.34 18.50 -29.85
C THR A 299 2.15 17.03 -30.25
N SER A 300 0.95 16.67 -30.71
CA SER A 300 0.67 15.37 -31.30
C SER A 300 1.20 15.27 -32.72
N VAL A 301 2.05 14.29 -32.96
CA VAL A 301 2.64 13.99 -34.28
C VAL A 301 2.12 12.63 -34.74
N LYS A 302 1.52 12.59 -35.95
CA LYS A 302 0.99 11.37 -36.57
C LYS A 302 1.96 10.82 -37.58
N LEU A 303 2.24 9.54 -37.53
CA LEU A 303 3.17 8.82 -38.37
C LEU A 303 2.54 7.54 -38.90
N GLN A 304 2.64 7.30 -40.20
CA GLN A 304 2.15 6.07 -40.82
C GLN A 304 3.33 5.14 -41.13
N TYR A 305 3.13 3.87 -40.81
CA TYR A 305 4.07 2.80 -41.02
C TYR A 305 3.43 1.67 -41.83
N ALA A 306 4.27 0.99 -42.63
CA ALA A 306 3.93 -0.23 -43.32
C ALA A 306 5.12 -1.19 -43.10
N LEU A 307 4.95 -2.20 -42.25
CA LEU A 307 6.00 -3.14 -41.90
C LEU A 307 5.79 -4.45 -42.66
N ALA A 308 6.87 -4.91 -43.31
CA ALA A 308 6.92 -6.21 -43.97
C ALA A 308 7.16 -7.33 -42.95
N GLU A 309 7.93 -7.07 -41.90
CA GLU A 309 8.21 -7.99 -40.81
C GLU A 309 7.67 -7.44 -39.47
N SER A 310 7.19 -8.35 -38.65
CA SER A 310 6.62 -7.94 -37.35
C SER A 310 7.69 -7.40 -36.40
N ALA A 311 7.40 -6.25 -35.75
CA ALA A 311 8.23 -5.61 -34.74
C ALA A 311 7.44 -5.30 -33.47
N ASN A 312 8.12 -5.10 -32.35
CA ASN A 312 7.50 -4.72 -31.08
C ASN A 312 8.21 -3.56 -30.38
N THR A 313 9.16 -2.91 -31.04
CA THR A 313 9.94 -1.83 -30.44
C THR A 313 9.93 -0.59 -31.32
N ILE A 314 9.64 0.55 -30.69
CA ILE A 314 9.73 1.89 -31.28
C ILE A 314 11.02 2.52 -30.76
N HIS A 315 11.99 2.75 -31.63
CA HIS A 315 13.29 3.34 -31.31
C HIS A 315 13.31 4.82 -31.70
N PHE A 316 13.81 5.66 -30.79
CA PHE A 316 14.09 7.07 -31.07
C PHE A 316 15.59 7.27 -31.18
N SER A 317 16.06 7.99 -32.19
CA SER A 317 17.47 8.28 -32.37
C SER A 317 17.69 9.71 -32.88
N GLY A 318 18.92 10.23 -32.71
CA GLY A 318 19.24 11.61 -33.07
C GLY A 318 19.02 12.64 -31.94
N LEU A 319 18.66 12.20 -30.74
CA LEU A 319 18.53 13.06 -29.56
C LEU A 319 19.88 13.39 -28.94
N ILE A 320 19.97 14.53 -28.26
CA ILE A 320 21.05 14.88 -27.35
C ILE A 320 20.54 14.96 -25.91
N ALA A 321 21.36 14.51 -24.97
CA ALA A 321 21.09 14.64 -23.54
C ALA A 321 21.51 16.05 -23.08
N VAL A 322 20.56 16.93 -22.87
CA VAL A 322 20.78 18.33 -22.48
C VAL A 322 20.65 18.48 -20.97
N PRO A 323 21.71 18.93 -20.26
CA PRO A 323 21.64 19.14 -18.81
C PRO A 323 20.60 20.21 -18.43
N LEU A 324 19.89 20.00 -17.32
CA LEU A 324 19.06 21.03 -16.72
C LEU A 324 19.91 22.14 -16.12
N PRO A 325 19.61 23.43 -16.36
CA PRO A 325 20.32 24.53 -15.71
C PRO A 325 19.94 24.61 -14.22
N GLY A 326 20.92 24.48 -13.33
CA GLY A 326 20.74 24.69 -11.89
C GLY A 326 21.41 23.63 -11.01
N ALA A 327 21.81 24.04 -9.80
CA ALA A 327 22.64 23.21 -8.89
C ALA A 327 21.87 22.10 -8.15
N ARG A 328 20.57 21.93 -8.36
CA ARG A 328 19.72 20.98 -7.58
C ARG A 328 19.15 19.82 -8.40
N ASP A 329 19.09 19.91 -9.70
CA ASP A 329 18.61 18.83 -10.58
C ASP A 329 19.72 18.48 -11.58
N HIS A 330 20.28 17.30 -11.46
CA HIS A 330 21.38 16.80 -12.31
C HIS A 330 20.90 15.95 -13.48
N ARG A 331 19.59 15.96 -13.78
CA ARG A 331 19.05 15.21 -14.92
C ARG A 331 19.51 15.81 -16.24
N THR A 332 19.67 14.94 -17.23
CA THR A 332 19.80 15.31 -18.63
C THR A 332 18.50 14.95 -19.34
N LEU A 333 17.96 15.87 -20.13
CA LEU A 333 16.67 15.71 -20.78
C LEU A 333 16.82 15.75 -22.30
N GLY A 334 16.03 14.97 -23.02
CA GLY A 334 16.01 14.94 -24.48
C GLY A 334 14.62 15.12 -25.05
N LEU A 335 13.86 14.02 -25.10
CA LEU A 335 12.48 13.93 -25.59
C LEU A 335 11.51 13.89 -24.40
N GLY A 336 10.51 14.77 -24.36
CA GLY A 336 9.34 14.65 -23.50
C GLY A 336 8.23 13.90 -24.24
N LEU A 337 7.64 12.90 -23.57
CA LEU A 337 6.56 12.06 -24.11
C LEU A 337 5.40 12.03 -23.13
N SER A 338 4.17 12.31 -23.62
CA SER A 338 2.96 12.36 -22.79
C SER A 338 1.96 11.24 -23.13
N LYS A 339 1.76 10.98 -24.42
CA LYS A 339 0.76 10.01 -24.89
C LYS A 339 1.24 9.30 -26.15
N MET A 340 0.70 8.10 -26.36
CA MET A 340 0.78 7.37 -27.63
C MET A 340 -0.59 6.80 -27.98
N ALA A 341 -0.98 6.89 -29.25
CA ALA A 341 -2.08 6.12 -29.81
C ALA A 341 -1.59 5.28 -30.98
N LEU A 342 -2.11 4.07 -31.10
CA LEU A 342 -1.85 3.14 -32.21
C LEU A 342 -3.18 2.79 -32.86
N ARG A 343 -3.29 2.96 -34.19
CA ARG A 343 -4.53 2.73 -34.95
C ARG A 343 -4.27 1.95 -36.22
N PRO A 344 -5.14 1.03 -36.64
CA PRO A 344 -5.06 0.43 -37.97
C PRO A 344 -5.40 1.47 -39.05
N VAL A 345 -4.74 1.38 -40.19
CA VAL A 345 -5.17 2.11 -41.39
C VAL A 345 -6.30 1.30 -42.03
N VAL A 346 -7.55 1.74 -41.85
CA VAL A 346 -8.72 1.07 -42.41
C VAL A 346 -9.12 1.74 -43.71
N GLU A 347 -9.08 1.02 -44.85
CA GLU A 347 -9.86 1.41 -46.04
C GLU A 347 -11.34 1.38 -45.68
N ARG A 348 -12.05 2.50 -45.93
CA ARG A 348 -13.47 2.66 -45.64
C ARG A 348 -14.31 1.81 -46.56
N GLU A 349 -14.70 0.61 -46.17
CA GLU A 349 -15.96 0.01 -46.65
C GLU A 349 -16.99 0.05 -45.53
N ARG A 350 -18.10 0.76 -45.85
CA ARG A 350 -19.28 0.84 -44.98
C ARG A 350 -20.05 -0.49 -45.06
N THR A 351 -20.14 -1.19 -43.95
CA THR A 351 -21.30 -2.04 -43.65
C THR A 351 -21.70 -1.83 -42.20
N GLN A 352 -22.91 -1.37 -42.03
CA GLN A 352 -23.64 -1.36 -40.77
C GLN A 352 -23.91 -2.78 -40.36
N ASP A 353 -23.49 -3.15 -39.14
CA ASP A 353 -24.19 -4.18 -38.42
C ASP A 353 -24.29 -3.82 -36.94
N THR A 354 -25.54 -3.66 -36.54
CA THR A 354 -25.97 -3.38 -35.19
C THR A 354 -26.17 -4.70 -34.47
N SER A 355 -25.26 -5.07 -33.58
CA SER A 355 -25.60 -5.97 -32.49
C SER A 355 -24.73 -5.66 -31.28
N SER A 356 -25.33 -4.94 -30.35
CA SER A 356 -24.83 -4.72 -29.02
C SER A 356 -24.77 -6.05 -28.25
N LYS A 357 -23.57 -6.55 -27.99
CA LYS A 357 -23.33 -7.48 -26.87
C LYS A 357 -22.68 -6.70 -25.74
N PRO A 358 -23.08 -6.93 -24.49
CA PRO A 358 -22.53 -6.21 -23.37
C PRO A 358 -21.06 -6.54 -23.19
N HIS A 359 -20.23 -5.51 -22.94
CA HIS A 359 -18.84 -5.62 -22.55
C HIS A 359 -18.73 -6.55 -21.33
N PRO A 360 -17.81 -7.50 -21.32
CA PRO A 360 -17.37 -8.07 -20.06
C PRO A 360 -16.62 -6.99 -19.29
N ASP A 361 -17.01 -6.84 -18.02
CA ASP A 361 -16.37 -6.00 -17.01
C ASP A 361 -14.85 -6.19 -17.03
N PRO A 362 -14.02 -5.14 -17.01
CA PRO A 362 -12.57 -5.26 -16.92
C PRO A 362 -12.14 -5.52 -15.45
N THR A 363 -12.72 -6.54 -14.84
CA THR A 363 -12.43 -6.95 -13.47
C THR A 363 -12.01 -8.41 -13.45
N ASP A 364 -10.84 -8.71 -13.99
CA ASP A 364 -10.08 -9.87 -13.54
C ASP A 364 -8.61 -9.73 -13.97
N ASP A 365 -7.85 -8.89 -13.26
CA ASP A 365 -6.39 -8.89 -13.31
C ASP A 365 -5.82 -10.03 -12.42
N SER A 366 -6.57 -11.14 -12.34
CA SER A 366 -6.15 -12.40 -11.71
C SER A 366 -5.32 -13.30 -12.65
N SER A 367 -4.72 -12.73 -13.71
CA SER A 367 -3.75 -13.45 -14.55
C SER A 367 -2.34 -13.49 -13.94
N GLY A 368 -2.19 -13.26 -12.64
CA GLY A 368 -0.99 -13.63 -11.91
C GLY A 368 -0.78 -15.14 -11.99
N SER A 369 0.34 -15.60 -12.52
CA SER A 369 0.72 -17.00 -12.47
C SER A 369 0.56 -17.50 -11.03
N VAL A 370 -0.11 -18.63 -10.84
CA VAL A 370 -0.19 -19.28 -9.53
C VAL A 370 1.25 -19.66 -9.13
N VAL A 371 1.76 -19.02 -8.09
CA VAL A 371 3.09 -19.28 -7.55
C VAL A 371 2.94 -20.18 -6.32
N SER A 372 3.72 -21.24 -6.29
CA SER A 372 3.84 -22.14 -5.14
C SER A 372 5.20 -21.90 -4.47
N LEU A 373 5.17 -21.39 -3.24
CA LEU A 373 6.36 -21.03 -2.47
C LEU A 373 6.62 -22.08 -1.38
N GLN A 374 7.66 -22.88 -1.55
CA GLN A 374 8.13 -23.79 -0.50
C GLN A 374 9.02 -23.01 0.49
N LEU A 375 8.71 -23.13 1.79
CA LEU A 375 9.44 -22.47 2.87
C LEU A 375 10.12 -23.50 3.76
N GLU A 376 11.39 -23.24 4.06
CA GLU A 376 12.21 -24.05 4.96
C GLU A 376 12.90 -23.16 6.01
N GLY A 377 13.34 -23.77 7.10
CA GLY A 377 14.06 -23.06 8.17
C GLY A 377 13.20 -22.07 8.95
N THR A 378 13.80 -20.99 9.43
CA THR A 378 13.12 -19.93 10.19
C THR A 378 12.57 -18.85 9.26
N VAL A 379 11.28 -18.56 9.39
CA VAL A 379 10.55 -17.63 8.54
C VAL A 379 10.19 -16.36 9.30
N TYR A 380 10.62 -15.23 8.78
CA TYR A 380 10.31 -13.89 9.24
C TYR A 380 9.35 -13.24 8.23
N THR A 381 8.31 -12.57 8.71
CA THR A 381 7.32 -11.93 7.81
C THR A 381 7.05 -10.50 8.25
N THR A 382 6.90 -9.62 7.29
CA THR A 382 6.35 -8.26 7.47
C THR A 382 5.30 -7.96 6.42
N VAL A 383 4.24 -7.25 6.81
CA VAL A 383 3.16 -6.78 5.92
C VAL A 383 3.18 -5.26 5.92
N LEU A 384 3.40 -4.64 4.77
CA LEU A 384 3.61 -3.21 4.70
C LEU A 384 3.22 -2.59 3.35
N ASN A 385 2.97 -1.28 3.35
CA ASN A 385 2.96 -0.47 2.14
C ASN A 385 4.39 0.02 1.85
N PRO A 386 4.98 -0.30 0.69
CA PRO A 386 6.36 0.08 0.37
C PRO A 386 6.57 1.59 0.15
N GLU A 387 5.51 2.36 -0.18
CA GLU A 387 5.57 3.82 -0.30
C GLU A 387 5.53 4.52 1.07
N ASP A 388 5.03 3.84 2.10
CA ASP A 388 5.00 4.42 3.43
C ASP A 388 6.39 4.39 4.06
N GLY A 389 7.10 5.49 3.98
CA GLY A 389 8.47 5.63 4.50
C GLY A 389 8.61 5.28 5.98
N ARG A 390 7.51 5.38 6.78
CA ARG A 390 7.51 4.97 8.19
C ARG A 390 7.82 3.49 8.38
N LYS A 391 7.51 2.64 7.40
CA LYS A 391 7.64 1.18 7.50
C LYS A 391 9.08 0.68 7.47
N ASN A 392 10.03 1.52 7.07
CA ASN A 392 11.47 1.24 7.09
C ASN A 392 11.86 -0.13 6.49
N TRP A 393 11.16 -0.55 5.42
CA TRP A 393 11.36 -1.89 4.86
C TRP A 393 12.77 -2.13 4.34
N LYS A 394 13.48 -1.07 3.91
CA LYS A 394 14.88 -1.15 3.48
C LYS A 394 15.80 -1.50 4.66
N ASP A 395 15.50 -0.95 5.84
CA ASP A 395 16.24 -1.28 7.07
C ASP A 395 15.95 -2.73 7.50
N ILE A 396 14.71 -3.21 7.35
CA ILE A 396 14.36 -4.61 7.62
C ILE A 396 15.20 -5.53 6.73
N VAL A 397 15.23 -5.29 5.42
CA VAL A 397 15.98 -6.10 4.45
C VAL A 397 17.48 -6.08 4.76
N THR A 398 18.05 -4.91 4.98
CA THR A 398 19.49 -4.78 5.23
C THR A 398 19.89 -5.41 6.55
N ALA A 399 19.13 -5.18 7.63
CA ALA A 399 19.42 -5.76 8.95
C ALA A 399 19.28 -7.29 8.93
N PHE A 400 18.26 -7.83 8.27
CA PHE A 400 18.06 -9.26 8.08
C PHE A 400 19.24 -9.89 7.32
N CYS A 401 19.60 -9.31 6.18
CA CYS A 401 20.71 -9.80 5.37
C CYS A 401 22.06 -9.75 6.12
N TRP A 402 22.28 -8.71 6.93
CA TRP A 402 23.48 -8.61 7.75
C TRP A 402 23.51 -9.60 8.93
N ALA A 403 22.34 -9.93 9.50
CA ALA A 403 22.24 -10.93 10.55
C ALA A 403 22.48 -12.36 10.03
N PHE A 404 22.07 -12.65 8.78
CA PHE A 404 21.98 -14.02 8.26
C PHE A 404 22.64 -14.20 6.89
N ARG A 405 23.65 -13.37 6.55
CA ARG A 405 24.28 -13.36 5.22
C ARG A 405 24.65 -14.74 4.70
N ASP A 406 25.20 -15.59 5.56
CA ASP A 406 25.75 -16.90 5.21
C ASP A 406 24.83 -18.07 5.61
N ASP A 407 23.58 -17.79 5.98
CA ASP A 407 22.62 -18.80 6.48
C ASP A 407 21.41 -18.93 5.54
N ALA A 408 21.44 -19.98 4.69
CA ALA A 408 20.34 -20.31 3.78
C ALA A 408 19.07 -20.81 4.50
N GLY A 409 19.15 -21.17 5.79
CA GLY A 409 18.01 -21.60 6.60
C GLY A 409 17.13 -20.45 7.12
N LYS A 410 17.33 -19.23 6.65
CA LYS A 410 16.55 -18.04 7.06
C LYS A 410 15.86 -17.39 5.88
N THR A 411 14.55 -17.20 6.02
CA THR A 411 13.71 -16.57 4.97
C THR A 411 13.01 -15.32 5.52
N LEU A 412 13.12 -14.20 4.82
CA LEU A 412 12.33 -12.98 5.05
C LEU A 412 11.25 -12.85 3.99
N ILE A 413 9.99 -12.76 4.40
CA ILE A 413 8.86 -12.50 3.52
C ILE A 413 8.42 -11.04 3.69
N LEU A 414 8.44 -10.31 2.59
CA LEU A 414 7.94 -8.94 2.48
C LEU A 414 6.59 -8.97 1.74
N LYS A 415 5.47 -8.96 2.47
CA LYS A 415 4.15 -8.83 1.86
C LYS A 415 3.89 -7.35 1.58
N MET A 416 4.07 -6.95 0.32
CA MET A 416 3.92 -5.58 -0.17
C MET A 416 2.47 -5.28 -0.55
N SER A 417 1.85 -4.32 0.16
CA SER A 417 0.46 -3.91 -0.05
C SER A 417 0.43 -2.58 -0.79
N HIS A 418 0.45 -2.64 -2.13
CA HIS A 418 0.37 -1.49 -3.02
C HIS A 418 -0.27 -1.89 -4.34
N HIS A 419 -0.96 -0.96 -5.02
CA HIS A 419 -1.59 -1.23 -6.32
C HIS A 419 -0.56 -1.33 -7.47
N ASN A 420 0.61 -0.70 -7.33
CA ASN A 420 1.65 -0.67 -8.35
C ASN A 420 2.96 -1.29 -7.82
N LYS A 421 3.39 -2.40 -8.43
CA LYS A 421 4.64 -3.10 -8.08
C LYS A 421 5.91 -2.32 -8.44
N SER A 422 5.86 -1.43 -9.44
CA SER A 422 7.03 -0.66 -9.88
C SER A 422 7.57 0.28 -8.81
N VAL A 423 6.72 0.67 -7.84
CA VAL A 423 7.06 1.57 -6.72
C VAL A 423 8.24 1.07 -5.88
N PHE A 424 8.35 -0.23 -5.68
CA PHE A 424 9.40 -0.81 -4.83
C PHE A 424 10.35 -1.76 -5.56
N MET A 425 9.95 -2.28 -6.72
CA MET A 425 10.68 -3.35 -7.42
C MET A 425 12.12 -2.95 -7.76
N GLY A 426 12.30 -1.78 -8.36
CA GLY A 426 13.64 -1.28 -8.71
C GLY A 426 14.52 -1.07 -7.48
N ASP A 427 13.95 -0.53 -6.39
CA ASP A 427 14.66 -0.33 -5.14
C ASP A 427 15.05 -1.65 -4.47
N LEU A 428 14.17 -2.66 -4.51
CA LEU A 428 14.43 -3.99 -3.94
C LEU A 428 15.57 -4.68 -4.69
N LEU A 429 15.54 -4.69 -6.02
CA LEU A 429 16.57 -5.30 -6.84
C LEU A 429 17.92 -4.58 -6.69
N LEU A 430 17.90 -3.24 -6.63
CA LEU A 430 19.09 -2.46 -6.34
C LEU A 430 19.65 -2.77 -4.93
N LEU A 431 18.76 -3.02 -3.97
CA LEU A 431 19.17 -3.40 -2.62
C LEU A 431 19.83 -4.78 -2.62
N PHE A 432 19.27 -5.75 -3.35
CA PHE A 432 19.88 -7.07 -3.53
C PHE A 432 21.28 -6.97 -4.13
N SER A 433 21.48 -6.19 -5.18
CA SER A 433 22.80 -6.02 -5.80
C SER A 433 23.83 -5.40 -4.85
N LYS A 434 23.42 -4.48 -3.96
CA LYS A 434 24.30 -3.88 -2.94
C LYS A 434 24.62 -4.81 -1.78
N LEU A 435 23.75 -5.77 -1.50
CA LEU A 435 23.93 -6.72 -0.39
C LEU A 435 24.65 -7.99 -0.81
N HIS A 436 24.60 -8.35 -2.09
CA HIS A 436 25.21 -9.57 -2.62
C HIS A 436 26.75 -9.62 -2.40
N PRO A 437 27.36 -10.80 -2.13
CA PRO A 437 26.73 -12.11 -2.03
C PRO A 437 26.09 -12.35 -0.64
N PHE A 438 24.96 -13.03 -0.63
CA PHE A 438 24.29 -13.53 0.57
C PHE A 438 23.55 -14.84 0.27
N CYS A 439 23.40 -15.71 1.28
CA CYS A 439 22.75 -17.02 1.17
C CYS A 439 21.33 -17.04 1.73
N CYS A 440 20.99 -16.12 2.66
CA CYS A 440 19.64 -16.02 3.21
C CYS A 440 18.62 -15.68 2.11
N ARG A 441 17.37 -16.09 2.30
CA ARG A 441 16.32 -15.90 1.29
C ARG A 441 15.45 -14.69 1.60
N ILE A 442 15.19 -13.85 0.61
CA ILE A 442 14.29 -12.70 0.72
C ILE A 442 13.23 -12.80 -0.38
N VAL A 443 11.97 -12.86 0.03
CA VAL A 443 10.82 -13.05 -0.86
C VAL A 443 9.86 -11.87 -0.73
N ALA A 444 9.63 -11.13 -1.80
CA ALA A 444 8.60 -10.10 -1.85
C ALA A 444 7.35 -10.64 -2.54
N ILE A 445 6.21 -10.56 -1.86
CA ILE A 445 4.88 -10.94 -2.38
C ILE A 445 4.08 -9.66 -2.59
N HIS A 446 3.74 -9.36 -3.83
CA HIS A 446 2.95 -8.19 -4.20
C HIS A 446 1.53 -8.59 -4.60
N GLY A 447 0.54 -7.91 -4.05
CA GLY A 447 -0.86 -8.10 -4.38
C GLY A 447 -1.77 -8.25 -3.16
N PHE A 448 -3.05 -8.43 -3.41
CA PHE A 448 -4.05 -8.71 -2.37
C PHE A 448 -4.03 -10.20 -2.02
N LEU A 449 -4.00 -10.53 -0.73
CA LEU A 449 -4.17 -11.89 -0.24
C LEU A 449 -5.58 -12.07 0.31
N SER A 450 -6.24 -13.17 -0.05
CA SER A 450 -7.50 -13.56 0.60
C SER A 450 -7.27 -13.84 2.09
N ALA A 451 -8.35 -13.82 2.88
CA ALA A 451 -8.28 -14.15 4.30
C ALA A 451 -7.67 -15.54 4.55
N GLN A 452 -7.92 -16.52 3.68
CA GLN A 452 -7.32 -17.84 3.77
C GLN A 452 -5.81 -17.79 3.50
N GLN A 453 -5.38 -17.13 2.42
CA GLN A 453 -3.96 -17.00 2.07
C GLN A 453 -3.18 -16.24 3.16
N LEU A 454 -3.79 -15.22 3.77
CA LEU A 454 -3.19 -14.52 4.90
C LEU A 454 -3.04 -15.44 6.11
N ARG A 455 -4.03 -16.26 6.44
CA ARG A 455 -3.93 -17.25 7.53
C ARG A 455 -2.82 -18.28 7.26
N GLU A 456 -2.70 -18.76 6.03
CA GLU A 456 -1.62 -19.68 5.64
C GLU A 456 -0.24 -19.03 5.82
N LEU A 457 -0.10 -17.75 5.44
CA LEU A 457 1.12 -16.98 5.66
C LEU A 457 1.44 -16.80 7.16
N VAL A 458 0.43 -16.49 7.99
CA VAL A 458 0.57 -16.41 9.45
C VAL A 458 1.04 -17.73 10.03
N ARG A 459 0.47 -18.86 9.63
CA ARG A 459 0.87 -20.21 10.07
C ARG A 459 2.29 -20.56 9.65
N ALA A 460 2.74 -20.10 8.50
CA ALA A 460 4.08 -20.35 7.99
C ALA A 460 5.15 -19.46 8.65
N THR A 461 4.76 -18.45 9.41
CA THR A 461 5.65 -17.44 9.99
C THR A 461 6.08 -17.81 11.41
N ASP A 462 7.38 -17.68 11.69
CA ASP A 462 7.93 -17.86 13.04
C ASP A 462 8.04 -16.55 13.82
N PHE A 463 8.36 -15.45 13.15
CA PHE A 463 8.47 -14.12 13.75
C PHE A 463 7.86 -13.07 12.84
N TYR A 464 7.04 -12.20 13.40
CA TYR A 464 6.58 -11.02 12.69
C TYR A 464 7.53 -9.85 12.91
N VAL A 465 7.92 -9.16 11.85
CA VAL A 465 8.88 -8.05 11.91
C VAL A 465 8.17 -6.72 11.66
N ASN A 466 8.33 -5.79 12.59
CA ASN A 466 7.92 -4.40 12.43
C ASN A 466 9.08 -3.47 12.79
N ALA A 467 9.46 -2.60 11.86
CA ALA A 467 10.45 -1.55 12.09
C ALA A 467 9.86 -0.16 11.85
N SER A 468 8.54 -0.02 12.01
CA SER A 468 7.87 1.25 11.76
C SER A 468 8.29 2.33 12.73
N SER A 469 8.54 3.52 12.25
CA SER A 469 8.85 4.70 13.08
C SER A 469 7.62 5.25 13.83
N ALA A 470 6.42 4.83 13.46
CA ALA A 470 5.17 5.16 14.14
C ALA A 470 4.02 4.25 13.67
N GLU A 471 3.13 3.86 14.59
CA GLU A 471 1.94 3.04 14.28
C GLU A 471 0.70 3.55 15.01
N GLY A 472 -0.45 3.52 14.28
CA GLY A 472 -1.76 3.84 14.85
C GLY A 472 -2.37 2.71 15.67
N GLN A 473 -2.19 1.46 15.25
CA GLN A 473 -2.53 0.21 15.97
C GLN A 473 -1.65 -0.97 15.50
N CYS A 474 -1.27 -0.99 14.22
CA CYS A 474 -0.57 -2.09 13.55
C CYS A 474 -1.37 -3.40 13.51
N LEU A 475 -2.53 -3.38 12.83
CA LEU A 475 -3.40 -4.56 12.70
C LEU A 475 -2.66 -5.83 12.25
N PRO A 476 -1.80 -5.81 11.22
CA PRO A 476 -1.09 -7.01 10.81
C PRO A 476 -0.23 -7.63 11.93
N LEU A 477 0.45 -6.81 12.74
CA LEU A 477 1.24 -7.32 13.86
C LEU A 477 0.35 -8.04 14.88
N LEU A 478 -0.79 -7.43 15.24
CA LEU A 478 -1.75 -8.04 16.18
C LEU A 478 -2.38 -9.32 15.62
N GLU A 479 -2.65 -9.39 14.31
CA GLU A 479 -3.17 -10.59 13.64
C GLU A 479 -2.18 -11.75 13.68
N PHE A 480 -0.87 -11.49 13.62
CA PHE A 480 0.13 -12.53 13.80
C PHE A 480 0.30 -12.89 15.28
N MET A 481 0.32 -11.90 16.18
CA MET A 481 0.48 -12.13 17.61
C MET A 481 -0.65 -12.95 18.23
N VAL A 482 -1.92 -12.73 17.82
CA VAL A 482 -3.07 -13.49 18.33
C VAL A 482 -2.97 -14.98 17.98
N GLU A 483 -2.30 -15.32 16.89
CA GLU A 483 -2.01 -16.68 16.47
C GLU A 483 -0.71 -17.26 17.11
N GLY A 484 -0.16 -16.56 18.09
CA GLY A 484 1.04 -16.99 18.81
C GLY A 484 2.33 -16.83 17.99
N VAL A 485 2.45 -15.80 17.18
CA VAL A 485 3.71 -15.42 16.52
C VAL A 485 4.41 -14.34 17.33
N PRO A 486 5.58 -14.61 17.94
CA PRO A 486 6.37 -13.58 18.61
C PRO A 486 6.84 -12.50 17.63
N ALA A 487 7.07 -11.29 18.14
CA ALA A 487 7.45 -10.16 17.30
C ALA A 487 8.94 -9.80 17.40
N ILE A 488 9.45 -9.14 16.35
CA ILE A 488 10.61 -8.25 16.38
C ILE A 488 10.03 -6.86 16.12
N ALA A 489 9.87 -6.04 17.14
CA ALA A 489 9.16 -4.78 17.02
C ALA A 489 9.59 -3.76 18.08
N PRO A 490 9.48 -2.44 17.82
CA PRO A 490 9.68 -1.44 18.86
C PRO A 490 8.46 -1.34 19.79
N ASP A 491 8.67 -0.81 20.99
CA ASP A 491 7.68 -0.63 22.05
C ASP A 491 7.17 0.83 22.15
N HIS A 492 6.99 1.50 21.05
CA HIS A 492 6.56 2.91 21.00
C HIS A 492 5.23 3.12 20.27
N THR A 493 4.67 4.34 20.38
CA THR A 493 3.39 4.73 19.78
C THR A 493 2.28 3.77 20.19
N ALA A 494 1.44 3.27 19.28
CA ALA A 494 0.40 2.31 19.67
C ALA A 494 0.95 0.97 20.19
N MET A 495 2.18 0.61 19.79
CA MET A 495 2.80 -0.66 20.19
C MET A 495 3.24 -0.68 21.66
N GLU A 496 3.39 0.46 22.33
CA GLU A 496 3.73 0.55 23.77
C GLU A 496 2.77 -0.22 24.68
N ASN A 497 1.54 -0.49 24.19
CA ASN A 497 0.49 -1.15 24.99
C ASN A 497 0.53 -2.68 24.91
N TYR A 498 1.28 -3.26 23.96
CA TYR A 498 1.24 -4.71 23.75
C TYR A 498 2.58 -5.33 23.38
N ILE A 499 3.61 -4.57 23.08
CA ILE A 499 4.98 -5.07 22.86
C ILE A 499 5.79 -4.98 24.16
N SER A 500 6.40 -6.08 24.56
CA SER A 500 7.31 -6.18 25.69
C SER A 500 8.31 -7.33 25.48
N GLU A 501 9.32 -7.44 26.32
CA GLU A 501 10.31 -8.53 26.27
C GLU A 501 9.69 -9.93 26.52
N GLU A 502 8.47 -10.00 27.04
CA GLU A 502 7.74 -11.27 27.23
C GLU A 502 7.24 -11.86 25.90
N ASN A 503 6.96 -11.04 24.89
CA ASN A 503 6.34 -11.46 23.64
C ASN A 503 7.07 -11.00 22.37
N ALA A 504 8.16 -10.25 22.53
CA ALA A 504 8.89 -9.66 21.40
C ALA A 504 10.39 -9.52 21.71
N PHE A 505 11.18 -9.47 20.66
CA PHE A 505 12.53 -8.90 20.66
C PHE A 505 12.38 -7.40 20.42
N VAL A 506 12.55 -6.60 21.49
CA VAL A 506 12.23 -5.17 21.46
C VAL A 506 13.33 -4.38 20.73
N VAL A 507 12.95 -3.77 19.62
CA VAL A 507 13.84 -2.94 18.79
C VAL A 507 13.94 -1.54 19.39
N ARG A 508 15.16 -1.11 19.73
CA ARG A 508 15.40 0.23 20.30
C ARG A 508 15.13 1.32 19.27
N SER A 509 14.61 2.44 19.75
CA SER A 509 14.34 3.63 18.97
C SER A 509 14.68 4.92 19.73
N SER A 510 14.71 6.03 19.02
CA SER A 510 14.91 7.37 19.59
C SER A 510 13.96 8.37 18.95
N LEU A 511 13.49 9.35 19.76
CA LEU A 511 12.60 10.39 19.29
C LEU A 511 13.31 11.29 18.26
N GLU A 512 12.61 11.61 17.16
CA GLU A 512 13.08 12.59 16.17
C GLU A 512 11.96 13.53 15.71
N PRO A 513 12.29 14.78 15.31
CA PRO A 513 11.32 15.70 14.73
C PRO A 513 10.87 15.22 13.35
N GLN A 514 9.58 15.45 13.04
CA GLN A 514 8.96 15.05 11.77
C GLN A 514 7.95 16.10 11.31
N ALA A 515 7.63 16.09 10.02
CA ALA A 515 6.51 16.84 9.45
C ALA A 515 5.22 16.02 9.55
N TRP A 516 4.07 16.71 9.65
CA TRP A 516 2.80 16.02 9.44
C TRP A 516 2.68 15.51 8.00
N PRO A 517 2.14 14.31 7.76
CA PRO A 517 2.07 13.73 6.42
C PRO A 517 1.32 14.59 5.40
N ILE A 518 0.34 15.36 5.86
CA ILE A 518 -0.50 16.23 5.03
C ILE A 518 0.07 17.64 4.83
N ASP A 519 1.16 18.00 5.50
CA ASP A 519 1.77 19.34 5.41
C ASP A 519 2.66 19.44 4.15
N PRO A 520 2.24 20.17 3.09
CA PRO A 520 3.01 20.32 1.88
C PRO A 520 4.32 21.10 2.10
N ARG A 521 4.40 21.88 3.17
CA ARG A 521 5.60 22.64 3.54
C ARG A 521 6.68 21.74 4.14
N ARG A 522 6.31 20.51 4.56
CA ARG A 522 7.16 19.55 5.29
C ARG A 522 7.82 20.18 6.53
N ALA A 523 7.10 21.08 7.20
CA ALA A 523 7.57 21.74 8.41
C ALA A 523 7.62 20.77 9.59
N TYR A 524 8.72 20.75 10.34
CA TYR A 524 8.87 19.90 11.52
C TYR A 524 7.99 20.40 12.66
N ARG A 525 6.77 19.87 12.78
CA ARG A 525 5.73 20.24 13.74
C ARG A 525 5.29 19.09 14.63
N THR A 526 5.80 17.92 14.37
CA THR A 526 5.48 16.71 15.14
C THR A 526 6.74 15.90 15.42
N THR A 527 6.56 14.75 16.05
CA THR A 527 7.66 13.82 16.34
C THR A 527 7.26 12.40 15.92
N THR A 528 8.27 11.62 15.62
CA THR A 528 8.20 10.18 15.37
C THR A 528 9.40 9.49 16.03
N GLN A 529 9.61 8.21 15.77
CA GLN A 529 10.73 7.44 16.30
C GLN A 529 11.69 7.04 15.18
N ARG A 530 12.98 7.23 15.40
CA ARG A 530 14.02 6.65 14.56
C ARG A 530 14.39 5.27 15.08
N ILE A 531 14.24 4.25 14.26
CA ILE A 531 14.60 2.88 14.59
C ILE A 531 16.13 2.74 14.62
N SER A 532 16.64 2.05 15.63
CA SER A 532 18.06 1.65 15.68
C SER A 532 18.28 0.43 14.79
N TRP A 533 18.95 0.64 13.66
CA TRP A 533 19.27 -0.43 12.71
C TRP A 533 20.10 -1.55 13.35
N ASP A 534 21.09 -1.20 14.19
CA ASP A 534 21.91 -2.22 14.88
C ASP A 534 21.09 -3.03 15.89
N SER A 535 20.16 -2.39 16.62
CA SER A 535 19.21 -3.10 17.48
C SER A 535 18.31 -4.05 16.69
N LEU A 536 17.80 -3.63 15.53
CA LEU A 536 17.00 -4.48 14.65
C LEU A 536 17.80 -5.70 14.17
N ARG A 537 19.06 -5.50 13.73
CA ARG A 537 19.98 -6.56 13.33
C ARG A 537 20.23 -7.54 14.49
N GLN A 538 20.46 -7.03 15.69
CA GLN A 538 20.69 -7.87 16.88
C GLN A 538 19.43 -8.67 17.24
N CYS A 539 18.23 -8.06 17.18
CA CYS A 539 16.96 -8.77 17.42
C CYS A 539 16.75 -9.94 16.45
N PHE A 540 17.16 -9.81 15.18
CA PHE A 540 17.14 -10.93 14.24
C PHE A 540 18.05 -12.07 14.72
N ALA A 541 19.30 -11.80 15.11
CA ALA A 541 20.24 -12.81 15.59
C ALA A 541 19.74 -13.47 16.87
N ASP A 542 19.26 -12.70 17.84
CA ASP A 542 18.74 -13.20 19.11
C ASP A 542 17.51 -14.08 18.93
N SER A 543 16.60 -13.70 18.01
CA SER A 543 15.38 -14.47 17.72
C SER A 543 15.69 -15.84 17.13
N ALA A 544 16.66 -15.92 16.22
CA ALA A 544 17.12 -17.18 15.66
C ALA A 544 17.73 -18.07 16.77
N GLY A 545 18.59 -17.48 17.61
CA GLY A 545 19.19 -18.18 18.74
C GLY A 545 18.15 -18.76 19.71
N VAL A 546 17.09 -18.03 20.01
CA VAL A 546 15.98 -18.53 20.85
C VAL A 546 15.20 -19.64 20.15
N LYS A 547 14.85 -19.48 18.87
CA LYS A 547 14.10 -20.49 18.13
C LYS A 547 14.85 -21.83 18.06
N GLU A 548 16.16 -21.80 17.87
CA GLU A 548 17.01 -22.98 17.67
C GLU A 548 17.50 -23.55 18.96
N GLY A 549 17.84 -22.72 19.95
CA GLY A 549 18.53 -23.12 21.19
C GLY A 549 17.64 -23.17 22.43
N ASP A 550 16.48 -22.47 22.45
CA ASP A 550 15.58 -22.41 23.61
C ASP A 550 14.10 -22.49 23.19
N PRO A 551 13.63 -23.68 22.77
CA PRO A 551 12.24 -23.88 22.36
C PRO A 551 11.21 -23.50 23.43
N LYS A 552 11.57 -23.65 24.72
CA LYS A 552 10.67 -23.26 25.81
C LYS A 552 10.45 -21.76 25.85
N ARG A 553 11.52 -20.98 25.76
CA ARG A 553 11.40 -19.51 25.70
C ARG A 553 10.60 -19.06 24.48
N TYR A 554 10.79 -19.71 23.35
CA TYR A 554 9.97 -19.42 22.15
C TYR A 554 8.49 -19.65 22.41
N LEU A 555 8.10 -20.78 23.05
CA LEU A 555 6.71 -21.09 23.40
C LEU A 555 6.14 -20.11 24.42
N ASP A 556 6.91 -19.74 25.43
CA ASP A 556 6.51 -18.76 26.45
C ASP A 556 6.22 -17.39 25.77
N MET A 557 7.06 -16.96 24.84
CA MET A 557 6.86 -15.74 24.05
C MET A 557 5.62 -15.83 23.16
N ALA A 558 5.41 -16.96 22.48
CA ALA A 558 4.26 -17.21 21.63
C ALA A 558 2.94 -17.17 22.43
N GLY A 559 2.93 -17.81 23.59
CA GLY A 559 1.80 -17.77 24.52
C GLY A 559 1.52 -16.36 25.07
N ALA A 560 2.56 -15.60 25.40
CA ALA A 560 2.43 -14.21 25.84
C ALA A 560 1.89 -13.30 24.73
N ALA A 561 2.32 -13.50 23.46
CA ALA A 561 1.82 -12.76 22.32
C ALA A 561 0.31 -12.97 22.11
N ALA A 562 -0.15 -14.24 22.10
CA ALA A 562 -1.56 -14.56 21.94
C ALA A 562 -2.42 -14.02 23.11
N ARG A 563 -1.92 -14.18 24.36
CA ARG A 563 -2.62 -13.74 25.56
C ARG A 563 -2.85 -12.24 25.59
N ILE A 564 -1.84 -11.41 25.34
CA ILE A 564 -1.97 -9.94 25.40
C ILE A 564 -2.98 -9.42 24.39
N VAL A 565 -3.02 -10.00 23.19
CA VAL A 565 -3.99 -9.61 22.15
C VAL A 565 -5.39 -10.06 22.54
N GLY A 566 -5.58 -11.31 22.97
CA GLY A 566 -6.87 -11.82 23.42
C GLY A 566 -7.46 -11.05 24.62
N GLU A 567 -6.62 -10.63 25.56
CA GLU A 567 -7.04 -9.85 26.72
C GLU A 567 -7.44 -8.41 26.41
N ARG A 568 -6.80 -7.76 25.44
CA ARG A 568 -6.95 -6.33 25.19
C ARG A 568 -7.71 -5.97 23.91
N TYR A 569 -7.67 -6.85 22.90
CA TYR A 569 -8.14 -6.55 21.55
C TYR A 569 -9.25 -7.48 21.06
N SER A 570 -9.73 -8.42 21.89
CA SER A 570 -10.82 -9.31 21.50
C SER A 570 -12.14 -8.57 21.27
N SER A 571 -12.96 -9.06 20.35
CA SER A 571 -14.28 -8.52 20.02
C SER A 571 -15.16 -8.34 21.24
N SER A 572 -15.10 -9.25 22.23
CA SER A 572 -15.90 -9.17 23.46
C SER A 572 -15.52 -7.96 24.34
N MET A 573 -14.23 -7.65 24.43
CA MET A 573 -13.74 -6.48 25.18
C MET A 573 -14.14 -5.18 24.47
N ILE A 574 -13.90 -5.12 23.17
CA ILE A 574 -14.19 -3.95 22.34
C ILE A 574 -15.69 -3.66 22.29
N GLN A 575 -16.54 -4.68 22.18
CA GLN A 575 -17.99 -4.56 22.21
C GLN A 575 -18.48 -3.85 23.47
N ARG A 576 -17.94 -4.23 24.62
CA ARG A 576 -18.33 -3.62 25.93
C ARG A 576 -17.99 -2.12 25.97
N ASP A 577 -16.77 -1.77 25.56
CA ASP A 577 -16.29 -0.39 25.62
C ASP A 577 -16.98 0.49 24.55
N LEU A 578 -17.17 -0.03 23.35
CA LEU A 578 -17.93 0.64 22.29
C LEU A 578 -19.38 0.87 22.70
N ALA A 579 -20.08 -0.14 23.24
CA ALA A 579 -21.44 -0.03 23.72
C ALA A 579 -21.59 1.04 24.81
N LYS A 580 -20.63 1.12 25.73
CA LYS A 580 -20.61 2.14 26.80
C LYS A 580 -20.50 3.54 26.22
N PHE A 581 -19.60 3.72 25.24
CA PHE A 581 -19.38 5.01 24.60
C PHE A 581 -20.58 5.46 23.77
N LEU A 582 -21.10 4.60 22.89
CA LEU A 582 -22.25 4.93 22.02
C LEU A 582 -23.49 5.32 22.84
N ARG A 583 -23.74 4.65 23.98
CA ARG A 583 -24.82 5.06 24.92
C ARG A 583 -24.65 6.49 25.39
N GLN A 584 -23.44 6.92 25.69
CA GLN A 584 -23.18 8.28 26.17
C GLN A 584 -23.39 9.31 25.06
N VAL A 585 -23.01 8.96 23.82
CA VAL A 585 -23.18 9.84 22.65
C VAL A 585 -24.65 10.04 22.34
N VAL A 586 -25.46 8.96 22.27
CA VAL A 586 -26.89 9.03 21.95
C VAL A 586 -27.71 9.70 23.05
N LYS A 587 -27.36 9.53 24.34
CA LYS A 587 -28.10 10.16 25.47
C LYS A 587 -28.00 11.69 25.52
N GLN A 588 -26.98 12.29 24.95
CA GLN A 588 -26.81 13.75 24.96
C GLN A 588 -27.72 14.48 23.95
N CYS A 589 -28.29 13.78 23.01
CA CYS A 589 -29.16 14.34 21.97
C CYS A 589 -30.66 14.13 22.28
N LYS A 590 -30.99 13.46 23.40
CA LYS A 590 -32.32 13.41 24.00
C LYS A 590 -32.42 14.47 25.08
#